data_4493c267496e70b7b0093002970f15ff
#
_entry.id   4493c267496e70b7b0093002970f15ff
#
_cell.length_a   1.000
_cell.length_b   1.000
_cell.length_c   1.000
_cell.angle_alpha   90.00
_cell.angle_beta   90.00
_cell.angle_gamma   90.00
#
_symmetry.space_group_name_H-M   'P 1'
#
loop_
_entity.id
_entity.type
_entity.pdbx_description
1 polymer ?
#
loop_
_entity_poly.entity_id
_entity_poly.type
_entity_poly.pdbx_seq_one_letter_code
_entity_poly.pdbx_strand_id
1 'polypeptide(L)'
;HSVPGLEHAKIVKNAYAIEYDCINPRQLYPTLEFKKIKGLFSGGQFNGSSGYEEAAAQGLIAGINAAMEIKGQEQLVLDRSEAYIGVLIDDLVTKENHEPYRMMTSRAEYRLLLRQDNADLRLRKKGYQAGLIDEETYQAVLRKEEAIQKEIDRTEHATIGGTPQVQKLLEEKGSTLLKSGTTIAELIRRPELNYEDLAPIDP
;
A
#
# COMPACT_ATOMS: atom_id res chain seq x y z
N HIS A 1 19.08 -18.77 35.68
CA HIS A 1 19.72 -20.03 35.21
C HIS A 1 18.71 -21.18 35.08
N SER A 2 17.48 -20.82 34.68
CA SER A 2 16.36 -21.76 34.49
C SER A 2 16.33 -22.42 33.09
N VAL A 3 17.23 -22.01 32.20
CA VAL A 3 17.30 -22.58 30.84
C VAL A 3 18.28 -23.74 30.81
N PRO A 4 17.87 -24.98 30.44
CA PRO A 4 18.75 -26.11 30.35
C PRO A 4 19.95 -25.85 29.41
N GLY A 5 21.16 -26.15 29.90
CA GLY A 5 22.41 -25.89 29.20
C GLY A 5 23.03 -24.52 29.48
N LEU A 6 22.34 -23.63 30.18
CA LEU A 6 22.81 -22.29 30.55
C LEU A 6 22.94 -22.10 32.07
N GLU A 7 23.04 -23.20 32.84
CA GLU A 7 23.09 -23.20 34.29
C GLU A 7 24.31 -22.41 34.85
N HIS A 8 25.42 -22.43 34.10
CA HIS A 8 26.66 -21.76 34.45
C HIS A 8 26.96 -20.53 33.57
N ALA A 9 25.98 -20.08 32.78
CA ALA A 9 26.18 -18.94 31.90
C ALA A 9 26.43 -17.65 32.70
N LYS A 10 27.42 -16.86 32.26
CA LYS A 10 27.69 -15.54 32.79
C LYS A 10 26.97 -14.49 31.96
N ILE A 11 26.02 -13.78 32.59
CA ILE A 11 25.33 -12.70 31.95
C ILE A 11 26.28 -11.53 31.74
N VAL A 12 26.51 -11.14 30.49
CA VAL A 12 27.34 -10.01 30.09
C VAL A 12 26.52 -8.73 30.00
N LYS A 13 25.26 -8.83 29.52
CA LYS A 13 24.34 -7.73 29.43
C LYS A 13 22.91 -8.27 29.63
N ASN A 14 22.17 -7.61 30.50
CA ASN A 14 20.76 -7.98 30.72
C ASN A 14 19.92 -7.66 29.47
N ALA A 15 18.92 -8.52 29.21
CA ALA A 15 17.81 -8.16 28.33
C ALA A 15 16.95 -7.06 28.95
N TYR A 16 16.18 -6.38 28.15
CA TYR A 16 15.18 -5.43 28.61
C TYR A 16 13.79 -5.86 28.12
N ALA A 17 12.79 -5.49 28.86
CA ALA A 17 11.40 -5.60 28.45
C ALA A 17 10.80 -4.20 28.36
N ILE A 18 9.85 -4.05 27.47
CA ILE A 18 9.05 -2.82 27.37
C ILE A 18 7.64 -3.17 27.76
N GLU A 19 7.07 -2.37 28.65
CA GLU A 19 5.71 -2.47 29.12
C GLU A 19 4.93 -1.22 28.69
N TYR A 20 3.69 -1.39 28.25
CA TYR A 20 2.84 -0.30 27.80
C TYR A 20 1.53 -0.29 28.53
N ASP A 21 1.09 0.90 28.90
CA ASP A 21 -0.33 1.13 29.17
C ASP A 21 -1.06 1.29 27.84
N CYS A 22 -2.12 0.53 27.63
CA CYS A 22 -2.97 0.63 26.46
C CYS A 22 -4.42 0.40 26.80
N ILE A 23 -5.30 0.94 25.96
CA ILE A 23 -6.73 0.65 26.00
C ILE A 23 -7.05 -0.63 25.25
N ASN A 24 -8.26 -1.15 25.43
CA ASN A 24 -8.81 -2.10 24.47
C ASN A 24 -9.31 -1.33 23.24
N PRO A 25 -8.64 -1.44 22.06
CA PRO A 25 -8.96 -0.62 20.89
C PRO A 25 -10.32 -0.96 20.25
N ARG A 26 -10.96 -2.05 20.65
CA ARG A 26 -12.35 -2.35 20.26
C ARG A 26 -13.37 -1.33 20.79
N GLN A 27 -12.94 -0.42 21.67
CA GLN A 27 -13.72 0.74 22.11
C GLN A 27 -13.74 1.87 21.06
N LEU A 28 -12.95 1.77 20.01
CA LEU A 28 -12.88 2.75 18.94
C LEU A 28 -13.74 2.33 17.74
N TYR A 29 -14.24 3.33 17.01
CA TYR A 29 -14.73 3.15 15.66
C TYR A 29 -13.56 2.98 14.66
N PRO A 30 -13.80 2.55 13.43
CA PRO A 30 -12.78 2.54 12.38
C PRO A 30 -12.19 3.94 12.07
N THR A 31 -12.86 5.00 12.49
CA THR A 31 -12.40 6.39 12.43
C THR A 31 -11.39 6.74 13.52
N LEU A 32 -11.12 5.82 14.45
CA LEU A 32 -10.34 5.97 15.68
C LEU A 32 -10.98 6.90 16.72
N GLU A 33 -12.24 7.23 16.58
CA GLU A 33 -13.03 7.92 17.60
C GLU A 33 -13.52 6.92 18.66
N PHE A 34 -13.56 7.36 19.94
CA PHE A 34 -14.14 6.55 21.00
C PHE A 34 -15.66 6.39 20.86
N LYS A 35 -16.15 5.16 20.95
CA LYS A 35 -17.59 4.86 20.88
C LYS A 35 -18.42 5.51 21.96
N LYS A 36 -17.82 5.75 23.14
CA LYS A 36 -18.52 6.28 24.32
C LYS A 36 -18.25 7.77 24.57
N ILE A 37 -17.28 8.37 23.90
CA ILE A 37 -16.87 9.75 24.13
C ILE A 37 -16.74 10.42 22.77
N LYS A 38 -17.75 11.17 22.39
CA LYS A 38 -17.79 11.88 21.12
C LYS A 38 -16.70 12.96 21.06
N GLY A 39 -16.04 13.06 19.88
CA GLY A 39 -14.98 14.02 19.61
C GLY A 39 -13.62 13.66 20.22
N LEU A 40 -13.52 12.49 20.90
CA LEU A 40 -12.25 11.99 21.39
C LEU A 40 -11.69 10.92 20.45
N PHE A 41 -10.52 11.18 19.88
CA PHE A 41 -9.80 10.28 19.00
C PHE A 41 -8.53 9.74 19.66
N SER A 42 -8.11 8.56 19.27
CA SER A 42 -6.92 7.91 19.83
C SER A 42 -6.02 7.35 18.72
N GLY A 43 -4.71 7.33 18.98
CA GLY A 43 -3.73 6.78 18.04
C GLY A 43 -2.42 6.40 18.72
N GLY A 44 -1.67 5.51 18.07
CA GLY A 44 -0.36 5.11 18.51
C GLY A 44 -0.32 3.99 19.53
N GLN A 45 0.72 3.99 20.36
CA GLN A 45 0.97 2.95 21.37
C GLN A 45 -0.22 2.73 22.32
N PHE A 46 -0.94 3.79 22.62
CA PHE A 46 -2.10 3.75 23.50
C PHE A 46 -3.22 2.82 22.97
N ASN A 47 -3.27 2.60 21.66
CA ASN A 47 -4.17 1.65 21.02
C ASN A 47 -3.60 0.22 20.92
N GLY A 48 -2.51 -0.09 21.62
CA GLY A 48 -1.92 -1.42 21.64
C GLY A 48 -1.02 -1.77 20.45
N SER A 49 -0.50 -0.78 19.73
CA SER A 49 0.54 -0.96 18.70
C SER A 49 1.92 -0.58 19.21
N SER A 50 2.99 -1.22 18.70
CA SER A 50 4.34 -1.01 19.24
C SER A 50 5.30 -0.33 18.25
N GLY A 51 4.94 -0.10 16.99
CA GLY A 51 5.82 0.48 15.97
C GLY A 51 5.57 1.97 15.75
N TYR A 52 6.61 2.68 15.33
CA TYR A 52 6.50 4.10 14.95
C TYR A 52 5.61 4.31 13.74
N GLU A 53 5.67 3.42 12.77
CA GLU A 53 4.88 3.45 11.55
C GLU A 53 3.39 3.27 11.87
N GLU A 54 3.05 2.34 12.73
CA GLU A 54 1.69 2.13 13.20
C GLU A 54 1.16 3.34 13.97
N ALA A 55 2.01 3.96 14.80
CA ALA A 55 1.63 5.15 15.55
C ALA A 55 1.38 6.35 14.63
N ALA A 56 2.26 6.56 13.64
CA ALA A 56 2.13 7.62 12.66
C ALA A 56 0.85 7.47 11.81
N ALA A 57 0.58 6.25 11.34
CA ALA A 57 -0.61 5.94 10.55
C ALA A 57 -1.91 6.20 11.33
N GLN A 58 -1.97 5.75 12.58
CA GLN A 58 -3.13 5.99 13.45
C GLN A 58 -3.30 7.47 13.76
N GLY A 59 -2.21 8.17 14.10
CA GLY A 59 -2.23 9.61 14.36
C GLY A 59 -2.72 10.42 13.17
N LEU A 60 -2.29 10.04 11.96
CA LEU A 60 -2.76 10.66 10.71
C LEU A 60 -4.27 10.49 10.53
N ILE A 61 -4.79 9.26 10.63
CA ILE A 61 -6.24 9.00 10.45
C ILE A 61 -7.06 9.66 11.55
N ALA A 62 -6.63 9.57 12.80
CA ALA A 62 -7.29 10.23 13.91
C ALA A 62 -7.36 11.76 13.72
N GLY A 63 -6.27 12.38 13.28
CA GLY A 63 -6.21 13.82 12.99
C GLY A 63 -7.09 14.24 11.83
N ILE A 64 -7.10 13.48 10.74
CA ILE A 64 -8.00 13.70 9.59
C ILE A 64 -9.45 13.67 10.07
N ASN A 65 -9.85 12.62 10.78
CA ASN A 65 -11.23 12.41 11.19
C ASN A 65 -11.70 13.42 12.23
N ALA A 66 -10.83 13.85 13.15
CA ALA A 66 -11.13 14.95 14.06
C ALA A 66 -11.38 16.28 13.30
N ALA A 67 -10.56 16.57 12.29
CA ALA A 67 -10.74 17.75 11.46
C ALA A 67 -12.02 17.68 10.61
N MET A 68 -12.34 16.51 10.05
CA MET A 68 -13.56 16.30 9.28
C MET A 68 -14.82 16.43 10.14
N GLU A 69 -14.80 15.91 11.37
CA GLU A 69 -15.90 16.09 12.32
C GLU A 69 -16.15 17.57 12.63
N ILE A 70 -15.10 18.35 12.92
CA ILE A 70 -15.22 19.79 13.16
C ILE A 70 -15.82 20.53 11.95
N LYS A 71 -15.47 20.08 10.74
CA LYS A 71 -15.98 20.66 9.49
C LYS A 71 -17.37 20.14 9.11
N GLY A 72 -17.94 19.19 9.83
CA GLY A 72 -19.21 18.54 9.49
C GLY A 72 -19.14 17.72 8.20
N GLN A 73 -17.96 17.20 7.86
CA GLN A 73 -17.72 16.37 6.67
C GLN A 73 -17.74 14.88 7.04
N GLU A 74 -17.92 14.02 6.03
CA GLU A 74 -17.84 12.58 6.19
C GLU A 74 -16.43 12.16 6.60
N GLN A 75 -16.33 11.35 7.66
CA GLN A 75 -15.06 10.86 8.18
C GLN A 75 -14.43 9.82 7.24
N LEU A 76 -13.11 9.80 7.18
CA LEU A 76 -12.33 8.90 6.35
C LEU A 76 -12.20 7.53 7.02
N VAL A 77 -12.68 6.51 6.35
CA VAL A 77 -12.38 5.10 6.66
C VAL A 77 -11.70 4.48 5.44
N LEU A 78 -10.61 3.79 5.65
CA LEU A 78 -9.88 3.05 4.62
C LEU A 78 -10.17 1.56 4.78
N ASP A 79 -10.60 0.93 3.69
CA ASP A 79 -10.82 -0.50 3.65
C ASP A 79 -9.49 -1.28 3.62
N ARG A 80 -9.56 -2.55 4.01
CA ARG A 80 -8.43 -3.49 3.97
C ARG A 80 -7.86 -3.68 2.56
N SER A 81 -8.70 -3.52 1.54
CA SER A 81 -8.30 -3.58 0.12
C SER A 81 -7.70 -2.27 -0.41
N GLU A 82 -7.81 -1.17 0.32
CA GLU A 82 -7.37 0.16 -0.12
C GLU A 82 -5.98 0.54 0.41
N ALA A 83 -5.67 0.16 1.64
CA ALA A 83 -4.41 0.54 2.28
C ALA A 83 -4.00 -0.41 3.41
N TYR A 84 -2.69 -0.51 3.68
CA TYR A 84 -2.17 -1.14 4.89
C TYR A 84 -2.66 -0.44 6.17
N ILE A 85 -2.90 0.88 6.11
CA ILE A 85 -3.54 1.62 7.21
C ILE A 85 -4.95 1.09 7.51
N GLY A 86 -5.71 0.74 6.45
CA GLY A 86 -7.02 0.09 6.60
C GLY A 86 -6.92 -1.27 7.29
N VAL A 87 -5.95 -2.11 6.89
CA VAL A 87 -5.69 -3.40 7.55
C VAL A 87 -5.32 -3.22 9.02
N LEU A 88 -4.42 -2.27 9.32
CA LEU A 88 -4.00 -1.95 10.68
C LEU A 88 -5.18 -1.56 11.57
N ILE A 89 -5.98 -0.60 11.14
CA ILE A 89 -7.07 -0.06 11.95
C ILE A 89 -8.17 -1.12 12.12
N ASP A 90 -8.54 -1.80 11.04
CA ASP A 90 -9.54 -2.87 11.10
C ASP A 90 -9.11 -3.98 12.08
N ASP A 91 -7.86 -4.45 12.00
CA ASP A 91 -7.34 -5.45 12.94
C ASP A 91 -7.38 -4.95 14.39
N LEU A 92 -7.04 -3.69 14.64
CA LEU A 92 -7.06 -3.13 16.01
C LEU A 92 -8.47 -3.04 16.59
N VAL A 93 -9.47 -2.58 15.81
CA VAL A 93 -10.81 -2.31 16.32
C VAL A 93 -11.74 -3.52 16.29
N THR A 94 -11.38 -4.57 15.55
CA THR A 94 -12.22 -5.78 15.39
C THR A 94 -11.66 -7.01 16.08
N LYS A 95 -10.32 -7.19 16.06
CA LYS A 95 -9.67 -8.38 16.60
C LYS A 95 -9.26 -8.18 18.06
N GLU A 96 -9.22 -9.29 18.79
CA GLU A 96 -8.64 -9.32 20.12
C GLU A 96 -7.12 -9.53 20.00
N ASN A 97 -6.34 -8.57 20.50
CA ASN A 97 -4.89 -8.62 20.48
C ASN A 97 -4.37 -8.73 21.91
N HIS A 98 -3.67 -9.82 22.21
CA HIS A 98 -3.04 -10.06 23.53
C HIS A 98 -1.57 -9.61 23.56
N GLU A 99 -1.02 -9.27 22.40
CA GLU A 99 0.36 -8.78 22.24
C GLU A 99 0.35 -7.43 21.52
N PRO A 100 1.40 -6.61 21.67
CA PRO A 100 1.52 -5.37 20.93
C PRO A 100 1.45 -5.62 19.42
N TYR A 101 0.50 -4.94 18.76
CA TYR A 101 0.28 -5.11 17.33
C TYR A 101 1.46 -4.60 16.50
N ARG A 102 1.88 -5.43 15.54
CA ARG A 102 2.84 -5.05 14.50
C ARG A 102 2.24 -5.32 13.14
N MET A 103 2.36 -4.32 12.25
CA MET A 103 1.95 -4.48 10.86
C MET A 103 2.96 -5.32 10.10
N MET A 104 2.47 -6.39 9.49
CA MET A 104 3.24 -7.26 8.60
C MET A 104 2.45 -7.49 7.32
N THR A 105 3.14 -7.64 6.20
CA THR A 105 2.52 -7.90 4.90
C THR A 105 1.66 -9.16 4.88
N SER A 106 2.00 -10.15 5.73
CA SER A 106 1.21 -11.39 5.91
C SER A 106 -0.19 -11.17 6.49
N ARG A 107 -0.45 -10.00 7.10
CA ARG A 107 -1.77 -9.65 7.64
C ARG A 107 -2.72 -9.11 6.57
N ALA A 108 -2.20 -8.72 5.41
CA ALA A 108 -2.98 -8.13 4.32
C ALA A 108 -3.36 -9.18 3.28
N GLU A 109 -4.64 -9.39 3.08
CA GLU A 109 -5.21 -10.29 2.06
C GLU A 109 -4.88 -9.80 0.65
N TYR A 110 -4.91 -8.48 0.46
CA TYR A 110 -4.70 -7.80 -0.82
C TYR A 110 -3.26 -7.33 -1.03
N ARG A 111 -2.26 -8.00 -0.42
CA ARG A 111 -0.86 -7.55 -0.45
C ARG A 111 -0.27 -7.38 -1.86
N LEU A 112 -0.79 -8.09 -2.86
CA LEU A 112 -0.37 -7.93 -4.26
C LEU A 112 -0.92 -6.65 -4.90
N LEU A 113 -2.05 -6.14 -4.39
CA LEU A 113 -2.65 -4.88 -4.79
C LEU A 113 -2.04 -3.69 -4.03
N LEU A 114 -1.78 -3.87 -2.74
CA LEU A 114 -1.30 -2.81 -1.83
C LEU A 114 0.21 -2.59 -1.96
N ARG A 115 0.65 -2.12 -3.14
CA ARG A 115 2.07 -1.83 -3.40
C ARG A 115 2.37 -0.35 -3.25
N GLN A 116 3.64 -0.04 -3.03
CA GLN A 116 4.12 1.35 -2.91
C GLN A 116 4.03 2.08 -4.26
N ASP A 117 4.35 1.40 -5.36
CA ASP A 117 4.38 1.95 -6.71
C ASP A 117 3.03 2.47 -7.24
N ASN A 118 1.92 1.94 -6.71
CA ASN A 118 0.56 2.34 -7.10
C ASN A 118 -0.22 3.07 -5.98
N ALA A 119 0.44 3.45 -4.90
CA ALA A 119 -0.24 4.07 -3.75
C ALA A 119 -0.85 5.44 -4.09
N ASP A 120 -0.22 6.19 -4.98
CA ASP A 120 -0.73 7.47 -5.46
C ASP A 120 -2.06 7.32 -6.19
N LEU A 121 -2.18 6.35 -7.10
CA LEU A 121 -3.42 6.06 -7.83
C LEU A 121 -4.56 5.61 -6.91
N ARG A 122 -4.25 4.87 -5.83
CA ARG A 122 -5.27 4.38 -4.89
C ARG A 122 -5.72 5.43 -3.86
N LEU A 123 -4.83 6.30 -3.40
CA LEU A 123 -5.05 7.09 -2.18
C LEU A 123 -5.09 8.60 -2.39
N ARG A 124 -4.53 9.16 -3.47
CA ARG A 124 -4.45 10.61 -3.63
C ARG A 124 -5.81 11.28 -3.75
N LYS A 125 -6.78 10.64 -4.38
CA LYS A 125 -8.17 11.16 -4.42
C LYS A 125 -8.73 11.34 -3.00
N LYS A 126 -8.51 10.36 -2.12
CA LYS A 126 -8.94 10.44 -0.71
C LYS A 126 -8.17 11.52 0.05
N GLY A 127 -6.86 11.62 -0.19
CA GLY A 127 -6.04 12.68 0.39
C GLY A 127 -6.47 14.09 -0.04
N TYR A 128 -6.85 14.27 -1.31
CA TYR A 128 -7.40 15.52 -1.82
C TYR A 128 -8.76 15.84 -1.17
N GLN A 129 -9.67 14.89 -1.10
CA GLN A 129 -10.97 15.04 -0.44
C GLN A 129 -10.83 15.38 1.05
N ALA A 130 -9.82 14.84 1.71
CA ALA A 130 -9.48 15.15 3.10
C ALA A 130 -8.77 16.51 3.27
N GLY A 131 -8.41 17.18 2.18
CA GLY A 131 -7.71 18.46 2.22
C GLY A 131 -6.22 18.37 2.58
N LEU A 132 -5.60 17.20 2.38
CA LEU A 132 -4.18 16.95 2.67
C LEU A 132 -3.26 17.29 1.51
N ILE A 133 -3.77 17.29 0.29
CA ILE A 133 -3.02 17.62 -0.92
C ILE A 133 -3.75 18.71 -1.70
N ASP A 134 -2.98 19.51 -2.42
CA ASP A 134 -3.49 20.59 -3.25
C ASP A 134 -4.04 20.10 -4.59
N GLU A 135 -4.73 20.99 -5.29
CA GLU A 135 -5.33 20.75 -6.61
C GLU A 135 -4.27 20.36 -7.64
N GLU A 136 -3.10 21.01 -7.65
CA GLU A 136 -2.05 20.75 -8.64
C GLU A 136 -1.53 19.32 -8.52
N THR A 137 -1.26 18.87 -7.30
CA THR A 137 -0.82 17.50 -6.99
C THR A 137 -1.89 16.47 -7.36
N TYR A 138 -3.16 16.77 -7.11
CA TYR A 138 -4.27 15.90 -7.51
C TYR A 138 -4.41 15.80 -9.03
N GLN A 139 -4.36 16.94 -9.73
CA GLN A 139 -4.42 16.97 -11.20
C GLN A 139 -3.24 16.24 -11.86
N ALA A 140 -2.06 16.24 -11.24
CA ALA A 140 -0.92 15.47 -11.73
C ALA A 140 -1.20 13.97 -11.73
N VAL A 141 -1.90 13.45 -10.72
CA VAL A 141 -2.30 12.03 -10.67
C VAL A 141 -3.36 11.70 -11.70
N LEU A 142 -4.34 12.56 -11.89
CA LEU A 142 -5.37 12.35 -12.93
C LEU A 142 -4.74 12.30 -14.33
N ARG A 143 -3.79 13.21 -14.63
CA ARG A 143 -3.04 13.15 -15.91
C ARG A 143 -2.22 11.88 -16.05
N LYS A 144 -1.60 11.40 -14.97
CA LYS A 144 -0.86 10.12 -14.97
C LYS A 144 -1.79 8.95 -15.26
N GLU A 145 -2.95 8.89 -14.61
CA GLU A 145 -3.95 7.84 -14.79
C GLU A 145 -4.48 7.82 -16.23
N GLU A 146 -4.80 8.99 -16.78
CA GLU A 146 -5.23 9.14 -18.17
C GLU A 146 -4.15 8.71 -19.16
N ALA A 147 -2.89 9.09 -18.91
CA ALA A 147 -1.77 8.71 -19.77
C ALA A 147 -1.52 7.19 -19.75
N ILE A 148 -1.62 6.56 -18.57
CA ILE A 148 -1.51 5.11 -18.43
C ILE A 148 -2.64 4.41 -19.21
N GLN A 149 -3.89 4.88 -19.08
CA GLN A 149 -5.00 4.26 -19.76
C GLN A 149 -4.89 4.41 -21.28
N LYS A 150 -4.52 5.60 -21.77
CA LYS A 150 -4.27 5.81 -23.22
C LYS A 150 -3.18 4.89 -23.76
N GLU A 151 -2.11 4.69 -22.99
CA GLU A 151 -1.01 3.82 -23.42
C GLU A 151 -1.40 2.34 -23.40
N ILE A 152 -2.18 1.89 -22.40
CA ILE A 152 -2.75 0.54 -22.41
C ILE A 152 -3.60 0.32 -23.66
N ASP A 153 -4.54 1.23 -23.93
CA ASP A 153 -5.42 1.16 -25.09
C ASP A 153 -4.62 1.17 -26.40
N ARG A 154 -3.58 2.01 -26.48
CA ARG A 154 -2.70 2.05 -27.66
C ARG A 154 -1.98 0.72 -27.88
N THR A 155 -1.34 0.19 -26.85
CA THR A 155 -0.55 -1.06 -26.97
C THR A 155 -1.42 -2.29 -27.25
N GLU A 156 -2.66 -2.30 -26.82
CA GLU A 156 -3.62 -3.37 -27.13
C GLU A 156 -4.08 -3.35 -28.60
N HIS A 157 -4.03 -2.19 -29.28
CA HIS A 157 -4.49 -2.03 -30.66
C HIS A 157 -3.35 -1.85 -31.67
N ALA A 158 -2.20 -1.35 -31.25
CA ALA A 158 -1.04 -1.19 -32.13
C ALA A 158 -0.46 -2.55 -32.51
N THR A 159 -0.45 -2.83 -33.81
CA THR A 159 -0.02 -4.12 -34.37
C THR A 159 1.36 -4.01 -34.98
N ILE A 160 2.25 -4.93 -34.63
CA ILE A 160 3.60 -5.05 -35.17
C ILE A 160 3.70 -6.30 -36.05
N GLY A 161 4.23 -6.13 -37.25
CA GLY A 161 4.55 -7.22 -38.17
C GLY A 161 5.96 -7.77 -37.97
N GLY A 162 6.22 -8.96 -38.52
CA GLY A 162 7.55 -9.60 -38.48
C GLY A 162 8.57 -8.96 -39.43
N THR A 163 8.80 -7.66 -39.34
CA THR A 163 9.85 -6.99 -40.16
C THR A 163 11.24 -7.45 -39.74
N PRO A 164 12.28 -7.29 -40.62
CA PRO A 164 13.65 -7.69 -40.27
C PRO A 164 14.16 -7.06 -38.98
N GLN A 165 13.78 -5.81 -38.71
CA GLN A 165 14.15 -5.11 -37.49
C GLN A 165 13.50 -5.74 -36.23
N VAL A 166 12.22 -6.08 -36.32
CA VAL A 166 11.47 -6.75 -35.24
C VAL A 166 12.05 -8.13 -34.96
N GLN A 167 12.32 -8.92 -36.04
CA GLN A 167 12.87 -10.27 -35.87
C GLN A 167 14.26 -10.23 -35.24
N LYS A 168 15.10 -9.29 -35.64
CA LYS A 168 16.44 -9.09 -35.07
C LYS A 168 16.35 -8.77 -33.56
N LEU A 169 15.48 -7.84 -33.18
CA LEU A 169 15.27 -7.50 -31.76
C LEU A 169 14.84 -8.73 -30.94
N LEU A 170 13.88 -9.50 -31.46
CA LEU A 170 13.39 -10.70 -30.78
C LEU A 170 14.49 -11.76 -30.65
N GLU A 171 15.31 -11.96 -31.67
CA GLU A 171 16.47 -12.88 -31.64
C GLU A 171 17.50 -12.43 -30.60
N GLU A 172 17.85 -11.13 -30.56
CA GLU A 172 18.79 -10.55 -29.59
C GLU A 172 18.30 -10.70 -28.14
N LYS A 173 17.00 -10.69 -27.93
CA LYS A 173 16.36 -10.88 -26.62
C LYS A 173 16.06 -12.35 -26.31
N GLY A 174 16.39 -13.28 -27.20
CA GLY A 174 16.11 -14.71 -27.04
C GLY A 174 14.61 -15.05 -27.06
N SER A 175 13.80 -14.17 -27.68
CA SER A 175 12.36 -14.37 -27.80
C SER A 175 11.98 -15.09 -29.09
N THR A 176 10.81 -15.70 -29.12
CA THR A 176 10.30 -16.40 -30.29
C THR A 176 9.97 -15.42 -31.42
N LEU A 177 10.45 -15.73 -32.63
CA LEU A 177 10.21 -14.92 -33.82
C LEU A 177 8.73 -14.87 -34.19
N LEU A 178 8.29 -13.75 -34.77
CA LEU A 178 6.92 -13.58 -35.22
C LEU A 178 6.68 -14.31 -36.55
N LYS A 179 5.61 -15.10 -36.59
CA LYS A 179 5.09 -15.73 -37.82
C LYS A 179 3.97 -14.92 -38.47
N SER A 180 3.32 -14.07 -37.68
CA SER A 180 2.21 -13.17 -38.09
C SER A 180 2.28 -11.90 -37.28
N GLY A 181 1.48 -10.90 -37.64
CA GLY A 181 1.33 -9.68 -36.84
C GLY A 181 0.80 -9.99 -35.44
N THR A 182 1.27 -9.24 -34.44
CA THR A 182 0.85 -9.32 -33.04
C THR A 182 0.72 -7.92 -32.48
N THR A 183 0.06 -7.76 -31.32
CA THR A 183 -0.02 -6.46 -30.65
C THR A 183 1.21 -6.19 -29.78
N ILE A 184 1.49 -4.93 -29.50
CA ILE A 184 2.55 -4.53 -28.55
C ILE A 184 2.28 -5.15 -27.18
N ALA A 185 1.02 -5.12 -26.73
CA ALA A 185 0.61 -5.73 -25.48
C ALA A 185 0.94 -7.22 -25.37
N GLU A 186 0.80 -7.98 -26.47
CA GLU A 186 1.17 -9.39 -26.49
C GLU A 186 2.71 -9.60 -26.43
N LEU A 187 3.48 -8.69 -26.99
CA LEU A 187 4.94 -8.75 -26.87
C LEU A 187 5.41 -8.43 -25.46
N ILE A 188 4.83 -7.42 -24.80
CA ILE A 188 5.14 -7.06 -23.41
C ILE A 188 4.85 -8.21 -22.42
N ARG A 189 3.89 -9.07 -22.73
CA ARG A 189 3.57 -10.25 -21.89
C ARG A 189 4.63 -11.34 -21.92
N ARG A 190 5.61 -11.27 -22.83
CA ARG A 190 6.70 -12.24 -22.92
C ARG A 190 7.73 -11.97 -21.84
N PRO A 191 8.15 -12.98 -21.04
CA PRO A 191 9.04 -12.78 -19.89
C PRO A 191 10.40 -12.16 -20.23
N GLU A 192 10.87 -12.37 -21.45
CA GLU A 192 12.15 -11.88 -21.95
C GLU A 192 12.12 -10.45 -22.51
N LEU A 193 10.93 -9.81 -22.58
CA LEU A 193 10.75 -8.47 -23.13
C LEU A 193 10.19 -7.51 -22.07
N ASN A 194 10.73 -6.29 -22.06
CA ASN A 194 10.19 -5.17 -21.30
C ASN A 194 9.59 -4.13 -22.25
N TYR A 195 8.79 -3.22 -21.69
CA TYR A 195 8.18 -2.13 -22.46
C TYR A 195 9.23 -1.28 -23.19
N GLU A 196 10.32 -0.89 -22.50
CA GLU A 196 11.39 -0.09 -23.09
C GLU A 196 12.14 -0.79 -24.22
N ASP A 197 12.21 -2.12 -24.20
CA ASP A 197 12.85 -2.91 -25.26
C ASP A 197 12.14 -2.76 -26.62
N LEU A 198 10.86 -2.44 -26.59
CA LEU A 198 10.03 -2.32 -27.78
C LEU A 198 10.10 -0.93 -28.43
N ALA A 199 10.64 0.09 -27.73
CA ALA A 199 10.72 1.46 -28.26
C ALA A 199 11.32 1.59 -29.69
N PRO A 200 12.34 0.81 -30.09
CA PRO A 200 12.91 0.89 -31.46
C PRO A 200 11.98 0.37 -32.55
N ILE A 201 10.98 -0.42 -32.20
CA ILE A 201 10.05 -1.09 -33.14
C ILE A 201 8.59 -0.65 -32.94
N ASP A 202 8.35 0.24 -31.98
CA ASP A 202 7.05 0.81 -31.71
C ASP A 202 6.65 1.77 -32.86
N PRO A 203 5.46 1.60 -33.48
CA PRO A 203 4.98 2.41 -34.60
C PRO A 203 4.59 3.84 -34.23
#